data_54e339de4c1df2f7f47422c8b4b057d1
#
_entry.id   54e339de4c1df2f7f47422c8b4b057d1
#
_cell.length_a   1.000
_cell.length_b   1.000
_cell.length_c   1.000
_cell.angle_alpha   90.00
_cell.angle_beta   90.00
_cell.angle_gamma   90.00
#
_symmetry.space_group_name_H-M   'P 1'
#
loop_
_entity.id
_entity.type
_entity.pdbx_description
1 polymer ?
#
loop_
_entity_poly.entity_id
_entity_poly.type
_entity_poly.pdbx_seq_one_letter_code
_entity_poly.pdbx_strand_id
1 'polypeptide(L)'
;MLLCSALLLQSCEDSIPIKDVERRVKYKVTCQDPDAQVHIDAPGFDYLGLYFKGTFENEVNTKAYFAVIKATCDNPKALITVDLYIGKKHFREVGNSPVFISERLKGKGPYLE
;
A
#
# COMPACT_ATOMS: atom_id res chain seq x y z
N MET A 1 -9.05 -8.45 42.00
CA MET A 1 -10.24 -8.08 41.19
C MET A 1 -9.89 -7.23 39.99
N LEU A 2 -9.23 -6.10 40.21
CA LEU A 2 -8.85 -5.23 39.07
C LEU A 2 -7.90 -5.91 38.10
N LEU A 3 -6.99 -6.74 38.59
CA LEU A 3 -6.06 -7.46 37.77
C LEU A 3 -6.76 -8.39 36.79
N CYS A 4 -7.82 -9.05 37.23
CA CYS A 4 -8.57 -9.95 36.37
C CYS A 4 -9.21 -9.21 35.21
N SER A 5 -9.74 -8.01 35.47
CA SER A 5 -10.35 -7.19 34.42
C SER A 5 -9.32 -6.78 33.38
N ALA A 6 -8.13 -6.39 33.82
CA ALA A 6 -7.06 -6.01 32.89
C ALA A 6 -6.65 -7.18 32.00
N LEU A 7 -6.54 -8.37 32.57
CA LEU A 7 -6.19 -9.56 31.80
C LEU A 7 -7.25 -9.90 30.78
N LEU A 8 -8.51 -9.74 31.12
CA LEU A 8 -9.60 -9.99 30.18
C LEU A 8 -9.54 -9.05 28.99
N LEU A 9 -9.23 -7.78 29.22
CA LEU A 9 -9.09 -6.82 28.15
C LEU A 9 -7.97 -7.19 27.20
N GLN A 10 -6.84 -7.61 27.73
CA GLN A 10 -5.73 -8.06 26.89
C GLN A 10 -6.10 -9.27 26.06
N SER A 11 -6.82 -10.21 26.65
CA SER A 11 -7.26 -11.39 25.92
C SER A 11 -8.17 -11.01 24.74
N CYS A 12 -9.04 -10.04 24.95
CA CYS A 12 -9.92 -9.58 23.87
C CYS A 12 -9.13 -8.99 22.71
N GLU A 13 -8.09 -8.23 22.99
CA GLU A 13 -7.24 -7.66 21.95
C GLU A 13 -6.52 -8.76 21.17
N ASP A 14 -6.03 -9.76 21.85
CA ASP A 14 -5.30 -10.85 21.23
C ASP A 14 -6.19 -11.74 20.37
N SER A 15 -7.49 -11.65 20.53
CA SER A 15 -8.42 -12.48 19.80
C SER A 15 -8.83 -11.91 18.43
N ILE A 16 -8.36 -10.71 18.09
CA ILE A 16 -8.69 -10.10 16.79
C ILE A 16 -8.02 -10.90 15.68
N PRO A 17 -8.80 -11.39 14.70
CA PRO A 17 -8.24 -12.13 13.57
C PRO A 17 -7.30 -11.26 12.75
N ILE A 18 -6.20 -11.83 12.26
CA ILE A 18 -5.23 -11.11 11.46
C ILE A 18 -5.88 -10.51 10.21
N LYS A 19 -6.83 -11.20 9.62
CA LYS A 19 -7.52 -10.73 8.40
C LYS A 19 -8.26 -9.41 8.61
N ASP A 20 -8.64 -9.08 9.85
CA ASP A 20 -9.37 -7.86 10.16
C ASP A 20 -8.47 -6.72 10.62
N VAL A 21 -7.17 -6.96 10.73
CA VAL A 21 -6.22 -5.92 11.14
C VAL A 21 -6.02 -4.94 9.99
N GLU A 22 -6.19 -3.65 10.29
CA GLU A 22 -5.91 -2.60 9.32
C GLU A 22 -4.46 -2.15 9.42
N ARG A 23 -3.87 -1.83 8.28
CA ARG A 23 -2.55 -1.23 8.20
C ARG A 23 -2.66 0.11 7.51
N ARG A 24 -1.90 1.06 8.01
CA ARG A 24 -1.80 2.38 7.36
C ARG A 24 -0.69 2.32 6.34
N VAL A 25 -1.03 2.66 5.11
CA VAL A 25 -0.11 2.61 3.98
C VAL A 25 -0.16 3.95 3.26
N LYS A 26 1.01 4.49 2.98
CA LYS A 26 1.14 5.69 2.17
C LYS A 26 1.91 5.33 0.91
N TYR A 27 1.48 5.86 -0.23
CA TYR A 27 2.25 5.70 -1.44
C TYR A 27 2.32 7.01 -2.21
N LYS A 28 3.39 7.14 -2.97
CA LYS A 28 3.66 8.30 -3.78
C LYS A 28 4.15 7.83 -5.13
N VAL A 29 3.57 8.35 -6.19
CA VAL A 29 3.98 8.02 -7.55
C VAL A 29 4.36 9.31 -8.25
N THR A 30 5.58 9.34 -8.82
CA THR A 30 6.10 10.51 -9.50
C THR A 30 6.57 10.12 -10.88
N CYS A 31 6.18 10.89 -11.89
CA CYS A 31 6.66 10.69 -13.25
C CYS A 31 7.69 11.77 -13.57
N GLN A 32 8.81 11.36 -14.17
CA GLN A 32 9.87 12.28 -14.59
C GLN A 32 9.36 13.32 -15.58
N ASP A 33 8.43 12.90 -16.45
CA ASP A 33 7.80 13.81 -17.41
C ASP A 33 6.52 14.39 -16.78
N PRO A 34 6.51 15.69 -16.44
CA PRO A 34 5.34 16.27 -15.79
C PRO A 34 4.12 16.41 -16.71
N ASP A 35 4.30 16.26 -18.02
CA ASP A 35 3.20 16.35 -18.97
C ASP A 35 2.63 15.00 -19.34
N ALA A 36 3.31 13.92 -18.96
CA ALA A 36 2.83 12.57 -19.25
C ALA A 36 1.67 12.19 -18.34
N GLN A 37 0.69 11.50 -18.90
CA GLN A 37 -0.42 10.98 -18.12
C GLN A 37 -0.04 9.65 -17.50
N VAL A 38 -0.19 9.55 -16.20
CA VAL A 38 0.13 8.36 -15.41
C VAL A 38 -1.15 7.70 -14.97
N HIS A 39 -1.20 6.37 -15.11
CA HIS A 39 -2.32 5.56 -14.64
C HIS A 39 -1.84 4.71 -13.48
N ILE A 40 -2.58 4.77 -12.38
CA ILE A 40 -2.30 3.94 -11.21
C ILE A 40 -3.40 2.91 -11.06
N ASP A 41 -2.97 1.68 -10.80
CA ASP A 41 -3.83 0.57 -10.44
C ASP A 41 -3.33 0.05 -9.10
N ALA A 42 -4.15 0.18 -8.06
CA ALA A 42 -3.77 -0.19 -6.69
C ALA A 42 -4.88 -1.03 -6.06
N PRO A 43 -4.94 -2.31 -6.41
CA PRO A 43 -5.96 -3.21 -5.85
C PRO A 43 -5.84 -3.28 -4.32
N GLY A 44 -6.99 -3.27 -3.65
CA GLY A 44 -7.03 -3.27 -2.19
C GLY A 44 -7.01 -1.89 -1.56
N PHE A 45 -6.87 -0.83 -2.37
CA PHE A 45 -6.85 0.55 -1.89
C PHE A 45 -8.00 1.38 -2.45
N ASP A 46 -8.96 0.77 -3.09
CA ASP A 46 -10.10 1.44 -3.72
C ASP A 46 -9.72 2.39 -4.87
N TYR A 47 -8.50 2.24 -5.39
CA TYR A 47 -8.00 3.07 -6.49
C TYR A 47 -7.69 2.23 -7.70
N LEU A 48 -8.71 1.93 -8.47
CA LEU A 48 -8.57 1.29 -9.77
C LEU A 48 -8.80 2.34 -10.84
N GLY A 49 -7.83 2.50 -11.74
CA GLY A 49 -8.01 3.36 -12.88
C GLY A 49 -7.86 4.86 -12.62
N LEU A 50 -7.06 5.25 -11.64
CA LEU A 50 -6.79 6.66 -11.37
C LEU A 50 -5.76 7.21 -12.37
N TYR A 51 -6.02 8.40 -12.91
CA TYR A 51 -5.11 9.10 -13.81
C TYR A 51 -4.66 10.41 -13.21
N PHE A 52 -3.39 10.77 -13.45
CA PHE A 52 -2.85 12.06 -12.99
C PHE A 52 -1.63 12.45 -13.82
N LYS A 53 -1.14 13.68 -13.59
CA LYS A 53 0.12 14.16 -14.15
C LYS A 53 1.01 14.65 -13.00
N GLY A 54 2.33 14.46 -13.15
CA GLY A 54 3.29 14.89 -12.14
C GLY A 54 3.41 13.92 -10.99
N THR A 55 2.91 14.30 -9.84
CA THR A 55 3.03 13.52 -8.61
C THR A 55 1.67 13.24 -7.99
N PHE A 56 1.46 12.03 -7.55
CA PHE A 56 0.27 11.65 -6.79
C PHE A 56 0.71 10.99 -5.49
N GLU A 57 0.04 11.38 -4.40
CA GLU A 57 0.33 10.85 -3.07
C GLU A 57 -0.98 10.53 -2.38
N ASN A 58 -1.03 9.39 -1.71
CA ASN A 58 -2.22 8.97 -1.01
C ASN A 58 -1.86 8.14 0.22
N GLU A 59 -2.70 8.22 1.24
CA GLU A 59 -2.53 7.46 2.47
C GLU A 59 -3.87 6.83 2.82
N VAL A 60 -3.86 5.52 3.04
CA VAL A 60 -5.08 4.75 3.31
C VAL A 60 -4.86 3.76 4.44
N ASN A 61 -5.96 3.37 5.07
CA ASN A 61 -5.99 2.20 5.95
C ASN A 61 -6.59 1.05 5.15
N THR A 62 -5.93 -0.08 5.17
CA THR A 62 -6.37 -1.24 4.40
C THR A 62 -6.29 -2.52 5.21
N LYS A 63 -7.20 -3.43 4.94
CA LYS A 63 -7.19 -4.79 5.50
C LYS A 63 -6.54 -5.79 4.55
N ALA A 64 -6.02 -5.34 3.42
CA ALA A 64 -5.37 -6.21 2.45
C ALA A 64 -4.11 -6.86 3.03
N TYR A 65 -3.76 -8.03 2.53
CA TYR A 65 -2.54 -8.72 2.93
C TYR A 65 -1.30 -8.16 2.25
N PHE A 66 -1.48 -7.57 1.09
CA PHE A 66 -0.39 -7.00 0.30
C PHE A 66 -0.75 -5.59 -0.16
N ALA A 67 0.27 -4.74 -0.20
CA ALA A 67 0.18 -3.46 -0.89
C ALA A 67 0.70 -3.68 -2.30
N VAL A 68 -0.16 -3.50 -3.28
CA VAL A 68 0.19 -3.71 -4.69
C VAL A 68 -0.12 -2.43 -5.45
N ILE A 69 0.88 -1.89 -6.12
CA ILE A 69 0.73 -0.67 -6.90
C ILE A 69 1.40 -0.88 -8.25
N LYS A 70 0.65 -0.63 -9.30
CA LYS A 70 1.15 -0.67 -10.67
C LYS A 70 0.95 0.71 -11.29
N ALA A 71 2.02 1.29 -11.81
CA ALA A 71 1.97 2.59 -12.46
C ALA A 71 2.40 2.45 -13.93
N THR A 72 1.60 3.00 -14.82
CA THR A 72 1.90 3.06 -16.25
C THR A 72 1.84 4.50 -16.70
N CYS A 73 2.50 4.80 -17.79
CA CYS A 73 2.65 6.15 -18.29
C CYS A 73 2.56 6.14 -19.82
N ASP A 74 1.98 7.18 -20.41
CA ASP A 74 1.87 7.30 -21.86
C ASP A 74 3.18 7.70 -22.54
N ASN A 75 4.21 8.05 -21.75
CA ASN A 75 5.56 8.28 -22.28
C ASN A 75 6.45 7.10 -21.86
N PRO A 76 6.76 6.17 -22.76
CA PRO A 76 7.53 4.97 -22.41
C PRO A 76 8.99 5.24 -22.06
N LYS A 77 9.49 6.45 -22.33
CA LYS A 77 10.87 6.83 -22.01
C LYS A 77 11.00 7.53 -20.66
N ALA A 78 9.89 7.97 -20.07
CA ALA A 78 9.92 8.64 -18.79
C ALA A 78 10.12 7.65 -17.66
N LEU A 79 10.86 8.04 -16.63
CA LEU A 79 11.02 7.24 -15.43
C LEU A 79 9.85 7.50 -14.49
N ILE A 80 9.32 6.43 -13.94
CA ILE A 80 8.30 6.48 -12.89
C ILE A 80 8.94 6.01 -11.60
N THR A 81 8.73 6.77 -10.53
CA THR A 81 9.19 6.38 -9.20
C THR A 81 7.95 6.07 -8.37
N VAL A 82 7.91 4.88 -7.80
CA VAL A 82 6.85 4.47 -6.87
C VAL A 82 7.47 4.29 -5.51
N ASP A 83 7.01 5.08 -4.54
CA ASP A 83 7.42 4.98 -3.15
C ASP A 83 6.27 4.43 -2.34
N LEU A 84 6.56 3.43 -1.52
CA LEU A 84 5.59 2.78 -0.66
C LEU A 84 6.09 2.85 0.77
N TYR A 85 5.26 3.36 1.67
CA TYR A 85 5.60 3.49 3.09
C TYR A 85 4.64 2.64 3.91
N ILE A 86 5.20 1.71 4.68
CA ILE A 86 4.45 0.83 5.57
C ILE A 86 5.07 0.98 6.95
N GLY A 87 4.40 1.73 7.83
CA GLY A 87 4.98 2.08 9.12
C GLY A 87 6.26 2.86 8.93
N LYS A 88 7.36 2.36 9.46
CA LYS A 88 8.68 2.99 9.34
C LYS A 88 9.47 2.50 8.14
N LYS A 89 8.91 1.56 7.39
CA LYS A 89 9.60 1.00 6.22
C LYS A 89 9.27 1.76 4.97
N HIS A 90 10.26 1.92 4.12
CA HIS A 90 10.13 2.60 2.84
C HIS A 90 10.66 1.71 1.73
N PHE A 91 9.84 1.50 0.71
CA PHE A 91 10.19 0.71 -0.46
C PHE A 91 10.08 1.59 -1.69
N ARG A 92 11.00 1.43 -2.63
CA ARG A 92 11.02 2.25 -3.85
C ARG A 92 11.32 1.39 -5.06
N GLU A 93 10.56 1.62 -6.12
CA GLU A 93 10.82 1.09 -7.45
C GLU A 93 10.90 2.23 -8.45
N VAL A 94 11.88 2.18 -9.33
CA VAL A 94 12.08 3.20 -10.36
C VAL A 94 12.29 2.48 -11.69
N GLY A 95 11.63 2.95 -12.72
CA GLY A 95 11.81 2.37 -14.04
C GLY A 95 10.92 3.01 -15.07
N ASN A 96 10.95 2.45 -16.27
CA ASN A 96 10.04 2.85 -17.33
C ASN A 96 8.73 2.07 -17.17
N SER A 97 7.66 2.61 -17.74
CA SER A 97 6.35 1.98 -17.68
C SER A 97 6.37 0.54 -18.23
N PRO A 98 5.76 -0.43 -17.55
CA PRO A 98 5.10 -0.33 -16.24
C PRO A 98 6.06 -0.47 -15.07
N VAL A 99 5.73 0.18 -13.96
CA VAL A 99 6.46 0.03 -12.70
C VAL A 99 5.52 -0.62 -11.69
N PHE A 100 6.02 -1.61 -11.01
CA PHE A 100 5.21 -2.45 -10.12
C PHE A 100 5.92 -2.64 -8.80
N ILE A 101 5.18 -2.49 -7.70
CA ILE A 101 5.68 -2.76 -6.37
C ILE A 101 4.63 -3.57 -5.61
N SER A 102 5.09 -4.57 -4.86
CA SER A 102 4.22 -5.40 -4.03
C SER A 102 4.95 -5.74 -2.74
N GLU A 103 4.34 -5.42 -1.61
CA GLU A 103 4.92 -5.70 -0.30
C GLU A 103 3.86 -6.28 0.62
N ARG A 104 4.29 -7.16 1.51
CA ARG A 104 3.41 -7.80 2.46
C ARG A 104 3.05 -6.83 3.58
N LEU A 105 1.76 -6.77 3.92
CA LEU A 105 1.26 -5.89 4.97
C LEU A 105 1.07 -6.62 6.29
N LYS A 106 0.68 -7.90 6.25
CA LYS A 106 0.44 -8.66 7.48
C LYS A 106 0.55 -10.16 7.22
N GLY A 107 1.01 -10.88 8.25
CA GLY A 107 1.04 -12.34 8.26
C GLY A 107 1.76 -12.94 7.06
N LYS A 108 1.39 -14.16 6.73
CA LYS A 108 1.91 -14.89 5.57
C LYS A 108 0.92 -14.92 4.43
N GLY A 109 -0.19 -14.21 4.58
CA GLY A 109 -1.28 -14.21 3.63
C GLY A 109 -2.44 -15.08 4.10
N PRO A 110 -3.57 -15.05 3.38
CA PRO A 110 -4.80 -15.65 3.86
C PRO A 110 -4.76 -17.17 4.03
N TYR A 111 -3.89 -17.84 3.30
CA TYR A 111 -3.86 -19.30 3.31
C TYR A 111 -2.76 -19.89 4.19
N LEU A 112 -1.91 -19.06 4.77
CA LEU A 112 -0.79 -19.51 5.58
C LEU A 112 -0.95 -19.14 7.05
N GLU A 113 -2.05 -18.52 7.36
CA GLU A 113 -2.42 -18.18 8.72
C GLU A 113 -3.12 -19.36 9.39
#